data_1f8067f1d59892e9027c21fcd71667ab
#
_entry.id   1f8067f1d59892e9027c21fcd71667ab
#
_cell.length_a   1.000
_cell.length_b   1.000
_cell.length_c   1.000
_cell.angle_alpha   90.00
_cell.angle_beta   90.00
_cell.angle_gamma   90.00
#
_symmetry.space_group_name_H-M   'P 1'
#
loop_
_entity.id
_entity.type
_entity.pdbx_description
1 polymer ?
#
loop_
_entity_poly.entity_id
_entity_poly.type
_entity_poly.pdbx_seq_one_letter_code
_entity_poly.pdbx_strand_id
1 'polypeptide(L)'
;MGREEAEAVTGKEEVRGALCGVGRGEKQQDGSEAGPRGQAAASRAGATFGETWPQGMDGCRTLFVCLCFLISQGRISETEQELLNWMRNMEQAKGRKLTSPARQVEGLEQRLLNASFYGDNLTLETRTIQSLIFKLGCDFAGLALSSHTLEQVSQARVPHAMQFPAELTREACAARPRELRLICVYFFTTYFFQDESNSSLLNNYVLGAQLDHSHVDNLTEPVNISFWHNQSLEGYTLTCVFWKKGASKHHWGAWSPEGCRTEQPSPSQVLCHCNHLTYFAVLMQLSPAPLPEELQAPLEYLSLVGCSISVVASLLTIVLHLYARKPSDAVTHIHMNLQGSVLLLNVAFLLSATAAVAPVPGPACSALAATLHFGLLSCQTWTAIEGFNLYLLLGRVYNVYIRRYALKLGALGWGVPALLVLLLLTIESSVYGPRVIPISRSLENGTIVGNTSMCWLCSPVVHQVLVMGYSGVTSLFNLAVLAWALWALRRLWAQNRALSGQACRDAVTVLGLTVLLGTTWSLAFFSFGIFLLPQLFLFTIVNSLYGFFLFLWLFFQRCHSKAEAKAEMEAFSSSQMTQ
;
A
#
# COMPACT_ATOMS: atom_id res chain seq x y z
N MET A 1 2.60 -18.63 49.24
CA MET A 1 1.89 -17.99 50.36
C MET A 1 1.45 -16.65 49.82
N GLY A 2 0.25 -16.42 49.55
CA GLY A 2 -1.15 -16.62 49.66
C GLY A 2 -1.75 -16.00 48.43
N ARG A 3 -2.55 -16.68 47.84
CA ARG A 3 -3.87 -16.56 47.25
C ARG A 3 -4.71 -15.44 47.87
N GLU A 4 -5.36 -14.67 47.01
CA GLU A 4 -6.79 -14.39 47.17
C GLU A 4 -7.39 -13.96 45.83
N GLU A 5 -8.45 -14.65 45.52
CA GLU A 5 -9.44 -14.46 44.46
C GLU A 5 -10.45 -13.39 44.90
N ALA A 6 -11.06 -12.68 43.95
CA ALA A 6 -12.45 -12.21 43.96
C ALA A 6 -12.75 -11.65 42.57
N GLU A 7 -13.49 -12.32 41.77
CA GLU A 7 -14.97 -12.38 41.57
C GLU A 7 -15.54 -11.21 40.82
N ALA A 8 -16.18 -11.64 39.75
CA ALA A 8 -17.01 -11.02 38.75
C ALA A 8 -18.14 -10.14 39.30
N VAL A 9 -18.47 -9.08 38.55
CA VAL A 9 -19.85 -8.56 38.47
C VAL A 9 -20.18 -8.26 37.01
N THR A 10 -21.11 -9.03 36.54
CA THR A 10 -21.92 -8.86 35.32
C THR A 10 -22.88 -7.70 35.49
N GLY A 11 -22.98 -6.84 34.49
CA GLY A 11 -24.08 -5.86 34.36
C GLY A 11 -24.56 -5.86 32.91
N LYS A 12 -25.61 -6.66 32.66
CA LYS A 12 -26.50 -6.52 31.51
C LYS A 12 -27.40 -5.33 31.75
N GLU A 13 -27.51 -4.44 30.80
CA GLU A 13 -28.67 -3.58 30.66
C GLU A 13 -29.21 -3.65 29.23
N GLU A 14 -30.36 -4.28 29.18
CA GLU A 14 -31.30 -4.38 28.09
C GLU A 14 -32.20 -3.12 28.13
N VAL A 15 -32.29 -2.35 27.06
CA VAL A 15 -33.39 -1.38 26.91
C VAL A 15 -34.15 -1.71 25.64
N ARG A 16 -35.33 -2.26 25.89
CA ARG A 16 -36.47 -2.40 24.99
C ARG A 16 -37.01 -1.03 24.58
N GLY A 17 -37.29 -0.84 23.32
CA GLY A 17 -38.69 -0.76 22.84
C GLY A 17 -39.26 0.63 22.71
N ALA A 18 -39.63 0.99 21.49
CA ALA A 18 -40.87 1.66 21.20
C ALA A 18 -41.28 1.44 19.75
N LEU A 19 -42.31 0.63 19.60
CA LEU A 19 -43.23 0.52 18.46
C LEU A 19 -44.19 1.73 18.49
N CYS A 20 -44.47 2.32 17.34
CA CYS A 20 -45.75 2.93 16.94
C CYS A 20 -45.61 3.27 15.46
N GLY A 21 -46.50 2.96 14.54
CA GLY A 21 -47.88 2.59 14.56
C GLY A 21 -48.42 2.91 13.17
N VAL A 22 -48.90 1.92 12.51
CA VAL A 22 -50.10 1.81 11.67
C VAL A 22 -50.72 3.10 11.13
N GLY A 23 -50.86 3.16 9.80
CA GLY A 23 -51.79 4.02 9.08
C GLY A 23 -52.18 3.39 7.75
N ARG A 24 -53.32 2.68 7.76
CA ARG A 24 -54.14 2.20 6.64
C ARG A 24 -54.95 3.33 6.04
N GLY A 25 -55.17 3.27 4.72
CA GLY A 25 -56.26 4.00 4.02
C GLY A 25 -56.02 3.80 2.55
N GLU A 26 -56.59 2.87 1.88
CA GLU A 26 -57.95 2.70 1.33
C GLU A 26 -58.28 3.67 0.18
N LYS A 27 -58.39 3.07 -1.04
CA LYS A 27 -59.39 3.21 -2.11
C LYS A 27 -59.66 4.56 -2.77
N GLN A 28 -59.61 4.62 -4.08
CA GLN A 28 -60.71 4.53 -5.07
C GLN A 28 -60.21 5.12 -6.38
N GLN A 29 -60.25 4.39 -7.50
CA GLN A 29 -61.28 4.31 -8.55
C GLN A 29 -61.37 5.51 -9.47
N ASP A 30 -61.33 5.18 -10.71
CA ASP A 30 -62.04 5.52 -11.97
C ASP A 30 -61.18 6.36 -12.91
N GLY A 31 -61.20 6.08 -14.18
CA GLY A 31 -62.04 5.61 -15.19
C GLY A 31 -61.38 5.75 -16.57
N SER A 32 -61.63 4.80 -17.43
CA SER A 32 -62.09 4.83 -18.82
C SER A 32 -61.41 5.84 -19.78
N GLU A 33 -61.06 5.49 -20.98
CA GLU A 33 -61.76 5.05 -22.17
C GLU A 33 -60.79 4.68 -23.28
N ALA A 34 -61.01 3.64 -23.95
CA ALA A 34 -61.51 3.37 -25.28
C ALA A 34 -60.47 3.28 -26.38
N GLY A 35 -60.50 2.12 -27.04
CA GLY A 35 -59.75 1.73 -28.25
C GLY A 35 -60.30 2.40 -29.51
N PRO A 36 -60.00 1.91 -30.75
CA PRO A 36 -60.51 0.65 -31.25
C PRO A 36 -59.59 -0.17 -32.23
N ARG A 37 -59.86 -1.44 -32.28
CA ARG A 37 -60.06 -2.39 -33.39
C ARG A 37 -59.58 -2.05 -34.77
N GLY A 38 -58.89 -3.04 -35.38
CA GLY A 38 -58.77 -3.21 -36.81
C GLY A 38 -58.47 -4.69 -37.14
N GLN A 39 -59.50 -5.36 -37.54
CA GLN A 39 -59.71 -6.67 -38.05
C GLN A 39 -59.10 -6.91 -39.43
N ALA A 40 -58.80 -8.21 -39.66
CA ALA A 40 -59.11 -9.10 -40.80
C ALA A 40 -58.09 -9.06 -41.94
N ALA A 41 -57.71 -10.13 -42.57
CA ALA A 41 -58.55 -11.19 -43.13
C ALA A 41 -57.73 -12.44 -43.50
N ALA A 42 -58.39 -13.54 -43.44
CA ALA A 42 -57.99 -14.85 -43.94
C ALA A 42 -58.03 -14.93 -45.44
N SER A 43 -57.20 -15.80 -46.05
CA SER A 43 -57.55 -16.41 -47.33
C SER A 43 -57.02 -17.87 -47.36
N ARG A 44 -57.97 -18.81 -47.54
CA ARG A 44 -57.85 -20.22 -47.82
C ARG A 44 -57.58 -20.46 -49.31
N ALA A 45 -56.78 -21.48 -49.60
CA ALA A 45 -56.97 -22.46 -50.71
C ALA A 45 -55.97 -23.59 -50.41
N GLY A 46 -56.22 -24.81 -50.21
CA GLY A 46 -57.21 -25.76 -50.71
C GLY A 46 -56.70 -26.51 -51.94
N ALA A 47 -55.98 -27.62 -51.80
CA ALA A 47 -55.99 -28.72 -52.80
C ALA A 47 -55.57 -30.03 -52.13
N THR A 48 -56.53 -30.93 -52.10
CA THR A 48 -56.46 -32.37 -51.84
C THR A 48 -55.80 -33.08 -53.01
N PHE A 49 -54.92 -34.05 -52.73
CA PHE A 49 -54.89 -35.36 -53.46
C PHE A 49 -54.32 -36.38 -52.50
N GLY A 50 -55.09 -37.48 -52.35
CA GLY A 50 -54.72 -38.61 -51.61
C GLY A 50 -53.95 -39.62 -52.48
N GLU A 51 -53.23 -40.53 -51.80
CA GLU A 51 -53.19 -41.92 -52.11
C GLU A 51 -52.27 -42.74 -51.16
N THR A 52 -52.87 -43.65 -50.49
CA THR A 52 -52.50 -45.06 -50.19
C THR A 52 -51.12 -45.36 -49.58
N TRP A 53 -51.24 -45.96 -48.37
CA TRP A 53 -50.23 -46.72 -47.63
C TRP A 53 -49.77 -48.00 -48.39
N PRO A 54 -48.50 -48.42 -48.10
CA PRO A 54 -48.38 -49.71 -47.45
C PRO A 54 -47.54 -49.66 -46.15
N GLN A 55 -48.08 -50.43 -45.22
CA GLN A 55 -47.47 -50.72 -43.93
C GLN A 55 -46.20 -51.55 -44.08
N GLY A 56 -45.21 -51.21 -43.23
CA GLY A 56 -44.24 -52.19 -42.82
C GLY A 56 -42.78 -51.64 -42.85
N MET A 57 -42.19 -51.45 -41.68
CA MET A 57 -40.76 -51.35 -41.43
C MET A 57 -40.13 -49.95 -41.11
N ASP A 58 -40.88 -48.87 -40.86
CA ASP A 58 -40.29 -47.62 -40.48
C ASP A 58 -40.32 -47.30 -38.95
N GLY A 59 -41.04 -48.07 -38.16
CA GLY A 59 -41.13 -47.92 -36.72
C GLY A 59 -39.82 -48.16 -35.98
N CYS A 60 -38.94 -48.99 -36.47
CA CYS A 60 -37.68 -49.33 -35.83
C CYS A 60 -36.56 -48.32 -36.15
N ARG A 61 -36.59 -47.72 -37.36
CA ARG A 61 -35.62 -46.64 -37.73
C ARG A 61 -35.91 -45.34 -37.04
N THR A 62 -37.18 -44.92 -36.92
CA THR A 62 -37.59 -43.71 -36.22
C THR A 62 -37.33 -43.84 -34.71
N LEU A 63 -37.60 -45.01 -34.11
CA LEU A 63 -37.27 -45.30 -32.72
C LEU A 63 -35.74 -45.31 -32.50
N PHE A 64 -34.96 -45.87 -33.43
CA PHE A 64 -33.49 -45.87 -33.32
C PHE A 64 -32.90 -44.49 -33.51
N VAL A 65 -33.41 -43.65 -34.42
CA VAL A 65 -33.01 -42.26 -34.61
C VAL A 65 -33.49 -41.41 -33.44
N CYS A 66 -34.71 -41.59 -32.92
CA CYS A 66 -35.16 -40.91 -31.69
C CYS A 66 -34.39 -41.40 -30.45
N LEU A 67 -34.06 -42.69 -30.32
CA LEU A 67 -33.21 -43.18 -29.25
C LEU A 67 -31.76 -42.68 -29.38
N CYS A 68 -31.21 -42.60 -30.60
CA CYS A 68 -29.91 -41.98 -30.85
C CYS A 68 -29.94 -40.47 -30.57
N PHE A 69 -31.03 -39.75 -30.89
CA PHE A 69 -31.22 -38.33 -30.55
C PHE A 69 -31.44 -38.15 -29.04
N LEU A 70 -32.19 -39.00 -28.37
CA LEU A 70 -32.39 -38.95 -26.91
C LEU A 70 -31.13 -39.37 -26.13
N ILE A 71 -30.33 -40.29 -26.70
CA ILE A 71 -28.99 -40.64 -26.16
C ILE A 71 -27.97 -39.54 -26.44
N SER A 72 -28.12 -38.79 -27.54
CA SER A 72 -27.28 -37.64 -27.88
C SER A 72 -27.58 -36.37 -27.05
N GLN A 73 -28.81 -36.21 -26.58
CA GLN A 73 -29.21 -35.07 -25.73
C GLN A 73 -29.01 -35.27 -24.21
N GLY A 74 -28.52 -36.43 -23.76
CA GLY A 74 -28.45 -36.76 -22.32
C GLY A 74 -27.09 -37.21 -21.78
N ARG A 75 -26.03 -37.22 -22.59
CA ARG A 75 -24.68 -37.47 -22.08
C ARG A 75 -23.92 -36.14 -21.99
N ILE A 76 -23.90 -35.53 -20.81
CA ILE A 76 -22.70 -34.81 -20.33
C ILE A 76 -21.56 -35.80 -20.61
N SER A 77 -20.57 -35.42 -21.41
CA SER A 77 -19.52 -36.37 -21.79
C SER A 77 -18.88 -36.89 -20.50
N GLU A 78 -18.44 -38.15 -20.50
CA GLU A 78 -17.81 -38.74 -19.30
C GLU A 78 -16.64 -37.83 -18.80
N THR A 79 -15.97 -37.18 -19.71
CA THR A 79 -14.91 -36.21 -19.48
C THR A 79 -15.41 -34.93 -18.77
N GLU A 80 -16.57 -34.38 -19.13
CA GLU A 80 -17.16 -33.20 -18.46
C GLU A 80 -17.55 -33.53 -17.02
N GLN A 81 -18.10 -34.71 -16.80
CA GLN A 81 -18.48 -35.17 -15.47
C GLN A 81 -17.24 -35.37 -14.57
N GLU A 82 -16.15 -35.88 -15.13
CA GLU A 82 -14.88 -36.05 -14.43
C GLU A 82 -14.28 -34.70 -14.04
N LEU A 83 -14.27 -33.72 -14.95
CA LEU A 83 -13.81 -32.37 -14.70
C LEU A 83 -14.64 -31.66 -13.61
N LEU A 84 -15.96 -31.72 -13.70
CA LEU A 84 -16.85 -31.18 -12.67
C LEU A 84 -16.64 -31.84 -11.31
N ASN A 85 -16.40 -33.14 -11.27
CA ASN A 85 -16.09 -33.86 -10.03
C ASN A 85 -14.74 -33.42 -9.45
N TRP A 86 -13.73 -33.18 -10.30
CA TRP A 86 -12.43 -32.62 -9.86
C TRP A 86 -12.59 -31.25 -9.24
N MET A 87 -13.30 -30.32 -9.91
CA MET A 87 -13.57 -28.96 -9.41
C MET A 87 -14.34 -29.01 -8.07
N ARG A 88 -15.37 -29.85 -7.94
CA ARG A 88 -16.11 -30.04 -6.67
C ARG A 88 -15.21 -30.60 -5.56
N ASN A 89 -14.32 -31.53 -5.89
CA ASN A 89 -13.36 -32.07 -4.91
C ASN A 89 -12.37 -31.01 -4.45
N MET A 90 -11.92 -30.10 -5.32
CA MET A 90 -11.10 -28.95 -4.94
C MET A 90 -11.83 -28.04 -3.95
N GLU A 91 -13.12 -27.76 -4.18
CA GLU A 91 -13.94 -26.96 -3.26
C GLU A 91 -14.14 -27.64 -1.90
N GLN A 92 -14.34 -28.96 -1.88
CA GLN A 92 -14.53 -29.73 -0.64
C GLN A 92 -13.22 -29.95 0.14
N ALA A 93 -12.07 -29.92 -0.55
CA ALA A 93 -10.75 -30.03 0.08
C ALA A 93 -10.35 -28.79 0.90
N LYS A 94 -11.15 -27.73 0.85
CA LYS A 94 -11.03 -26.52 1.65
C LYS A 94 -10.98 -26.89 3.14
N GLY A 95 -9.77 -26.91 3.73
CA GLY A 95 -9.55 -27.27 5.15
C GLY A 95 -8.98 -28.66 5.42
N ARG A 96 -8.82 -29.53 4.43
CA ARG A 96 -8.11 -30.82 4.58
C ARG A 96 -6.67 -30.67 4.09
N LYS A 97 -5.69 -30.85 4.96
CA LYS A 97 -4.23 -30.73 4.69
C LYS A 97 -3.66 -31.77 3.68
N LEU A 98 -4.47 -32.44 2.87
CA LEU A 98 -4.04 -33.62 2.11
C LEU A 98 -3.33 -33.31 0.79
N THR A 99 -3.60 -32.18 0.13
CA THR A 99 -2.96 -31.80 -1.15
C THR A 99 -2.63 -30.32 -1.18
N SER A 100 -1.44 -29.97 -1.71
CA SER A 100 -1.05 -28.56 -1.84
C SER A 100 -1.95 -27.83 -2.86
N PRO A 101 -2.30 -26.56 -2.63
CA PRO A 101 -3.09 -25.75 -3.57
C PRO A 101 -2.49 -25.72 -4.99
N ALA A 102 -1.16 -25.66 -5.11
CA ALA A 102 -0.46 -25.73 -6.39
C ALA A 102 -0.83 -26.96 -7.21
N ARG A 103 -0.73 -28.15 -6.62
CA ARG A 103 -1.04 -29.42 -7.32
C ARG A 103 -2.49 -29.51 -7.73
N GLN A 104 -3.39 -28.90 -6.97
CA GLN A 104 -4.81 -28.89 -7.30
C GLN A 104 -5.08 -28.01 -8.52
N VAL A 105 -4.51 -26.80 -8.56
CA VAL A 105 -4.64 -25.87 -9.67
C VAL A 105 -3.95 -26.41 -10.93
N GLU A 106 -2.70 -26.86 -10.84
CA GLU A 106 -1.96 -27.46 -11.95
C GLU A 106 -2.65 -28.72 -12.49
N GLY A 107 -3.20 -29.55 -11.59
CA GLY A 107 -3.98 -30.73 -11.98
C GLY A 107 -5.27 -30.40 -12.72
N LEU A 108 -5.93 -29.27 -12.38
CA LEU A 108 -7.08 -28.77 -13.12
C LEU A 108 -6.66 -28.25 -14.50
N GLU A 109 -5.61 -27.40 -14.58
CA GLU A 109 -5.06 -26.88 -15.82
C GLU A 109 -4.77 -28.01 -16.84
N GLN A 110 -4.04 -29.04 -16.41
CA GLN A 110 -3.67 -30.17 -17.26
C GLN A 110 -4.91 -30.97 -17.77
N ARG A 111 -5.92 -31.15 -16.90
CA ARG A 111 -7.14 -31.85 -17.29
C ARG A 111 -7.96 -31.04 -18.29
N LEU A 112 -8.07 -29.73 -18.10
CA LEU A 112 -8.77 -28.83 -19.01
C LEU A 112 -8.10 -28.79 -20.39
N LEU A 113 -6.76 -28.72 -20.45
CA LEU A 113 -5.98 -28.73 -21.69
C LEU A 113 -6.15 -30.07 -22.46
N ASN A 114 -6.28 -31.19 -21.76
CA ASN A 114 -6.41 -32.50 -22.34
C ASN A 114 -7.87 -32.96 -22.54
N ALA A 115 -8.85 -32.12 -22.17
CA ALA A 115 -10.26 -32.47 -22.22
C ALA A 115 -10.76 -32.74 -23.67
N SER A 116 -11.53 -33.81 -23.87
CA SER A 116 -12.20 -34.11 -25.14
C SER A 116 -13.64 -33.63 -25.07
N PHE A 117 -14.02 -32.70 -25.92
CA PHE A 117 -15.39 -32.21 -26.00
C PHE A 117 -15.80 -31.87 -27.43
N TYR A 118 -17.11 -31.84 -27.67
CA TYR A 118 -17.70 -31.48 -28.96
C TYR A 118 -17.94 -29.97 -29.00
N GLY A 119 -17.71 -29.39 -30.19
CA GLY A 119 -17.87 -27.93 -30.40
C GLY A 119 -16.59 -27.15 -30.17
N ASP A 120 -16.70 -25.82 -30.28
CA ASP A 120 -15.57 -24.88 -30.24
C ASP A 120 -15.27 -24.38 -28.82
N ASN A 121 -16.21 -24.49 -27.91
CA ASN A 121 -16.06 -24.10 -26.51
C ASN A 121 -16.74 -25.09 -25.55
N LEU A 122 -16.25 -25.10 -24.31
CA LEU A 122 -16.84 -25.83 -23.19
C LEU A 122 -16.82 -24.93 -21.96
N THR A 123 -17.96 -24.81 -21.29
CA THR A 123 -18.09 -24.07 -20.03
C THR A 123 -18.50 -25.01 -18.92
N LEU A 124 -17.71 -25.03 -17.83
CA LEU A 124 -17.96 -25.82 -16.63
C LEU A 124 -18.06 -24.90 -15.43
N GLU A 125 -19.07 -25.10 -14.60
CA GLU A 125 -19.30 -24.25 -13.44
C GLU A 125 -19.52 -25.04 -12.17
N THR A 126 -18.91 -24.61 -11.08
CA THR A 126 -19.15 -25.09 -9.72
C THR A 126 -19.40 -23.88 -8.81
N ARG A 127 -19.54 -24.09 -7.52
CA ARG A 127 -19.90 -23.03 -6.58
C ARG A 127 -18.89 -21.87 -6.51
N THR A 128 -17.59 -22.12 -6.68
CA THR A 128 -16.53 -21.12 -6.55
C THR A 128 -15.50 -21.14 -7.67
N ILE A 129 -15.66 -22.06 -8.64
CA ILE A 129 -14.74 -22.19 -9.78
C ILE A 129 -15.56 -22.26 -11.06
N GLN A 130 -15.19 -21.43 -12.04
CA GLN A 130 -15.69 -21.49 -13.41
C GLN A 130 -14.53 -21.76 -14.35
N SER A 131 -14.69 -22.70 -15.26
CA SER A 131 -13.67 -23.07 -16.26
C SER A 131 -14.27 -22.99 -17.65
N LEU A 132 -13.57 -22.28 -18.55
CA LEU A 132 -13.94 -22.13 -19.95
C LEU A 132 -12.77 -22.63 -20.79
N ILE A 133 -13.08 -23.40 -21.82
CA ILE A 133 -12.11 -23.92 -22.79
C ILE A 133 -12.56 -23.48 -24.18
N PHE A 134 -11.65 -22.90 -24.95
CA PHE A 134 -11.87 -22.48 -26.33
C PHE A 134 -10.87 -23.14 -27.24
N LYS A 135 -11.34 -23.64 -28.39
CA LYS A 135 -10.49 -24.10 -29.49
C LYS A 135 -10.21 -22.90 -30.41
N LEU A 136 -8.95 -22.55 -30.57
CA LEU A 136 -8.51 -21.40 -31.36
C LEU A 136 -7.78 -21.87 -32.62
N GLY A 137 -8.14 -21.28 -33.75
CA GLY A 137 -7.39 -21.42 -35.00
C GLY A 137 -6.26 -20.40 -35.10
N CYS A 138 -5.43 -20.54 -36.13
CA CYS A 138 -4.38 -19.56 -36.42
C CYS A 138 -4.90 -18.26 -37.05
N ASP A 139 -6.17 -18.23 -37.43
CA ASP A 139 -6.93 -17.09 -37.92
C ASP A 139 -7.65 -16.32 -36.79
N PHE A 140 -7.22 -16.52 -35.56
CA PHE A 140 -7.80 -15.90 -34.36
C PHE A 140 -7.80 -14.37 -34.45
N ALA A 141 -8.98 -13.77 -34.37
CA ALA A 141 -9.17 -12.32 -34.51
C ALA A 141 -9.33 -11.58 -33.16
N GLY A 142 -9.14 -12.30 -32.04
CA GLY A 142 -9.38 -11.80 -30.67
C GLY A 142 -10.65 -12.39 -30.06
N LEU A 143 -10.73 -12.35 -28.72
CA LEU A 143 -11.86 -12.88 -27.96
C LEU A 143 -12.19 -11.96 -26.78
N ALA A 144 -13.46 -11.60 -26.64
CA ALA A 144 -13.97 -10.86 -25.49
C ALA A 144 -14.93 -11.74 -24.69
N LEU A 145 -14.62 -11.95 -23.41
CA LEU A 145 -15.43 -12.71 -22.46
C LEU A 145 -15.96 -11.77 -21.39
N SER A 146 -17.26 -11.80 -21.12
CA SER A 146 -17.88 -11.00 -20.06
C SER A 146 -18.85 -11.87 -19.26
N SER A 147 -18.92 -11.64 -17.97
CA SER A 147 -19.92 -12.28 -17.10
C SER A 147 -21.37 -11.95 -17.47
N HIS A 148 -21.60 -10.91 -18.29
CA HIS A 148 -22.92 -10.57 -18.82
C HIS A 148 -23.29 -11.34 -20.10
N THR A 149 -22.29 -11.71 -20.90
CA THR A 149 -22.49 -12.43 -22.17
C THR A 149 -22.53 -13.94 -22.00
N LEU A 150 -21.99 -14.44 -20.90
CA LEU A 150 -22.06 -15.86 -20.51
C LEU A 150 -23.36 -16.05 -19.71
N GLU A 151 -24.44 -16.45 -20.37
CA GLU A 151 -25.81 -16.53 -19.84
C GLU A 151 -25.99 -17.38 -18.56
N GLN A 152 -24.94 -17.99 -18.01
CA GLN A 152 -25.01 -18.91 -16.87
C GLN A 152 -24.11 -18.54 -15.69
N VAL A 153 -23.58 -17.32 -15.61
CA VAL A 153 -22.76 -16.92 -14.44
C VAL A 153 -23.66 -16.47 -13.29
N SER A 154 -24.43 -17.38 -12.74
CA SER A 154 -25.31 -17.11 -11.59
C SER A 154 -24.55 -16.83 -10.29
N GLN A 155 -23.23 -17.03 -10.26
CA GLN A 155 -22.43 -16.98 -9.03
C GLN A 155 -21.42 -15.84 -8.96
N ALA A 156 -21.12 -15.16 -10.06
CA ALA A 156 -20.35 -13.92 -10.00
C ALA A 156 -21.23 -12.82 -9.39
N ARG A 157 -20.99 -12.50 -8.11
CA ARG A 157 -21.74 -11.46 -7.39
C ARG A 157 -21.56 -10.07 -8.01
N VAL A 158 -20.49 -9.87 -8.75
CA VAL A 158 -20.12 -8.59 -9.39
C VAL A 158 -19.53 -8.90 -10.77
N PRO A 159 -19.81 -8.09 -11.80
CA PRO A 159 -19.32 -8.31 -13.16
C PRO A 159 -17.80 -8.36 -13.28
N HIS A 160 -17.30 -9.11 -14.26
CA HIS A 160 -15.92 -9.14 -14.71
C HIS A 160 -15.86 -9.42 -16.20
N ALA A 161 -14.76 -9.06 -16.84
CA ALA A 161 -14.53 -9.32 -18.26
C ALA A 161 -13.04 -9.53 -18.55
N MET A 162 -12.73 -10.32 -19.58
CA MET A 162 -11.39 -10.46 -20.13
C MET A 162 -11.44 -10.33 -21.65
N GLN A 163 -10.51 -9.56 -22.22
CA GLN A 163 -10.37 -9.35 -23.65
C GLN A 163 -8.97 -9.75 -24.09
N PHE A 164 -8.89 -10.68 -25.02
CA PHE A 164 -7.64 -11.22 -25.56
C PHE A 164 -7.36 -10.62 -26.93
N PRO A 165 -6.11 -10.18 -27.20
CA PRO A 165 -5.73 -9.61 -28.47
C PRO A 165 -5.57 -10.69 -29.57
N ALA A 166 -5.68 -10.27 -30.83
CA ALA A 166 -5.53 -11.15 -31.98
C ALA A 166 -4.12 -11.76 -32.10
N GLU A 167 -3.11 -11.13 -31.55
CA GLU A 167 -1.72 -11.64 -31.59
C GLU A 167 -1.47 -12.86 -30.70
N LEU A 168 -2.41 -13.22 -29.82
CA LEU A 168 -2.27 -14.29 -28.84
C LEU A 168 -1.82 -15.64 -29.46
N THR A 169 -2.31 -15.98 -30.65
CA THR A 169 -1.98 -17.24 -31.34
C THR A 169 -0.82 -17.11 -32.33
N ARG A 170 -0.35 -15.90 -32.63
CA ARG A 170 0.64 -15.63 -33.68
C ARG A 170 1.95 -16.39 -33.47
N GLU A 171 2.51 -16.31 -32.28
CA GLU A 171 3.80 -16.96 -31.96
C GLU A 171 3.66 -18.49 -31.92
N ALA A 172 2.61 -19.01 -31.31
CA ALA A 172 2.34 -20.45 -31.22
C ALA A 172 2.07 -21.07 -32.60
N CYS A 173 1.37 -20.36 -33.50
CA CYS A 173 1.10 -20.78 -34.86
C CYS A 173 2.30 -20.65 -35.81
N ALA A 174 3.22 -19.72 -35.57
CA ALA A 174 4.45 -19.60 -36.34
C ALA A 174 5.36 -20.83 -36.17
N ALA A 175 5.33 -21.44 -34.98
CA ALA A 175 6.12 -22.64 -34.69
C ALA A 175 5.52 -23.90 -35.35
N ARG A 176 4.21 -24.11 -35.26
CA ARG A 176 3.46 -25.18 -35.94
C ARG A 176 1.98 -24.81 -36.04
N PRO A 177 1.40 -24.73 -37.27
CA PRO A 177 -0.02 -24.54 -37.43
C PRO A 177 -0.80 -25.73 -36.81
N ARG A 178 -1.56 -25.46 -35.77
CA ARG A 178 -2.39 -26.48 -35.09
C ARG A 178 -3.58 -25.80 -34.41
N GLU A 179 -4.56 -26.60 -34.06
CA GLU A 179 -5.62 -26.15 -33.15
C GLU A 179 -5.00 -25.92 -31.76
N LEU A 180 -5.13 -24.69 -31.25
CA LEU A 180 -4.67 -24.29 -29.92
C LEU A 180 -5.86 -24.29 -28.95
N ARG A 181 -5.57 -24.49 -27.66
CA ARG A 181 -6.59 -24.39 -26.62
C ARG A 181 -6.28 -23.25 -25.69
N LEU A 182 -7.24 -22.32 -25.56
CA LEU A 182 -7.24 -21.30 -24.53
C LEU A 182 -8.13 -21.78 -23.38
N ILE A 183 -7.56 -21.91 -22.21
CA ILE A 183 -8.32 -22.17 -20.98
C ILE A 183 -8.41 -20.91 -20.15
N CYS A 184 -9.62 -20.60 -19.67
CA CYS A 184 -9.86 -19.55 -18.69
C CYS A 184 -10.43 -20.19 -17.43
N VAL A 185 -9.77 -19.99 -16.29
CA VAL A 185 -10.20 -20.54 -15.01
C VAL A 185 -10.40 -19.41 -14.02
N TYR A 186 -11.62 -19.19 -13.60
CA TYR A 186 -12.00 -18.11 -12.69
C TYR A 186 -12.30 -18.68 -11.32
N PHE A 187 -11.62 -18.18 -10.32
CA PHE A 187 -11.81 -18.52 -8.92
C PHE A 187 -12.50 -17.38 -8.19
N PHE A 188 -13.65 -17.66 -7.59
CA PHE A 188 -14.37 -16.72 -6.72
C PHE A 188 -14.01 -16.96 -5.25
N THR A 189 -12.75 -17.29 -5.02
CA THR A 189 -12.15 -17.55 -3.70
C THR A 189 -10.64 -17.35 -3.75
N THR A 190 -10.07 -16.81 -2.68
CA THR A 190 -8.62 -16.61 -2.53
C THR A 190 -7.89 -17.85 -1.98
N TYR A 191 -8.62 -18.91 -1.63
CA TYR A 191 -8.07 -20.08 -0.94
C TYR A 191 -6.85 -20.72 -1.64
N PHE A 192 -6.86 -20.76 -2.97
CA PHE A 192 -5.78 -21.37 -3.74
C PHE A 192 -4.57 -20.47 -3.95
N PHE A 193 -4.71 -19.16 -3.70
CA PHE A 193 -3.72 -18.12 -4.01
C PHE A 193 -3.39 -17.28 -2.76
N GLN A 194 -3.10 -17.97 -1.65
CA GLN A 194 -2.66 -17.32 -0.42
C GLN A 194 -1.15 -17.08 -0.49
N ASP A 195 -0.74 -15.85 -0.24
CA ASP A 195 0.65 -15.42 -0.10
C ASP A 195 1.04 -15.22 1.37
N GLU A 196 2.32 -14.94 1.63
CA GLU A 196 2.82 -14.69 3.00
C GLU A 196 2.18 -13.48 3.67
N SER A 197 1.75 -12.50 2.87
CA SER A 197 1.16 -11.25 3.35
C SER A 197 -0.33 -11.38 3.66
N ASN A 198 -0.95 -12.53 3.37
CA ASN A 198 -2.40 -12.73 3.42
C ASN A 198 -3.15 -11.59 2.72
N SER A 199 -2.74 -11.32 1.49
CA SER A 199 -3.18 -10.17 0.69
C SER A 199 -4.69 -10.14 0.48
N SER A 200 -5.29 -8.97 0.63
CA SER A 200 -6.72 -8.76 0.38
C SER A 200 -6.96 -8.49 -1.10
N LEU A 201 -7.79 -9.30 -1.75
CA LEU A 201 -8.12 -9.18 -3.16
C LEU A 201 -9.53 -8.64 -3.37
N LEU A 202 -9.69 -7.80 -4.38
CA LEU A 202 -10.99 -7.22 -4.76
C LEU A 202 -11.98 -8.33 -5.10
N ASN A 203 -13.15 -8.31 -4.49
CA ASN A 203 -14.22 -9.33 -4.62
C ASN A 203 -13.79 -10.77 -4.29
N ASN A 204 -12.54 -11.02 -3.87
CA ASN A 204 -11.92 -12.34 -3.79
C ASN A 204 -11.84 -13.07 -5.14
N TYR A 205 -11.79 -12.34 -6.26
CA TYR A 205 -11.71 -12.89 -7.59
C TYR A 205 -10.27 -13.09 -8.03
N VAL A 206 -10.00 -14.24 -8.62
CA VAL A 206 -8.76 -14.56 -9.34
C VAL A 206 -9.15 -15.08 -10.71
N LEU A 207 -8.82 -14.32 -11.75
CA LEU A 207 -9.16 -14.63 -13.14
C LEU A 207 -7.91 -15.14 -13.85
N GLY A 208 -7.89 -16.40 -14.25
CA GLY A 208 -6.76 -17.03 -14.92
C GLY A 208 -7.01 -17.27 -16.39
N ALA A 209 -5.95 -17.19 -17.20
CA ALA A 209 -5.95 -17.61 -18.58
C ALA A 209 -4.61 -18.25 -18.95
N GLN A 210 -4.65 -19.33 -19.72
CA GLN A 210 -3.47 -20.02 -20.24
C GLN A 210 -3.73 -20.55 -21.65
N LEU A 211 -2.70 -20.51 -22.48
CA LEU A 211 -2.71 -21.07 -23.82
C LEU A 211 -1.96 -22.41 -23.83
N ASP A 212 -2.49 -23.39 -24.57
CA ASP A 212 -1.95 -24.73 -24.67
C ASP A 212 -0.44 -24.75 -24.99
N HIS A 213 0.34 -25.40 -24.10
CA HIS A 213 1.79 -25.65 -24.23
C HIS A 213 2.68 -24.44 -24.56
N SER A 214 2.19 -23.21 -24.42
CA SER A 214 2.95 -21.99 -24.66
C SER A 214 2.91 -21.08 -23.44
N HIS A 215 4.10 -20.62 -23.03
CA HIS A 215 4.21 -19.51 -22.09
C HIS A 215 4.06 -18.22 -22.90
N VAL A 216 3.03 -17.46 -22.63
CA VAL A 216 2.75 -16.21 -23.35
C VAL A 216 3.23 -15.06 -22.51
N ASP A 217 4.32 -14.42 -22.95
CA ASP A 217 4.93 -13.25 -22.31
C ASP A 217 5.16 -12.13 -23.34
N ASN A 218 5.31 -10.90 -22.84
CA ASN A 218 5.70 -9.74 -23.64
C ASN A 218 4.79 -9.45 -24.85
N LEU A 219 3.48 -9.63 -24.68
CA LEU A 219 2.50 -9.23 -25.69
C LEU A 219 2.64 -7.73 -25.98
N THR A 220 2.61 -7.35 -27.26
CA THR A 220 2.61 -5.94 -27.71
C THR A 220 1.25 -5.29 -27.45
N GLU A 221 0.16 -6.06 -27.68
CA GLU A 221 -1.19 -5.70 -27.31
C GLU A 221 -1.55 -6.40 -26.00
N PRO A 222 -1.85 -5.67 -24.91
CA PRO A 222 -2.11 -6.30 -23.62
C PRO A 222 -3.44 -7.03 -23.58
N VAL A 223 -3.52 -8.04 -22.71
CA VAL A 223 -4.79 -8.60 -22.28
C VAL A 223 -5.47 -7.61 -21.35
N ASN A 224 -6.72 -7.24 -21.67
CA ASN A 224 -7.51 -6.30 -20.88
C ASN A 224 -8.45 -7.06 -19.95
N ILE A 225 -8.36 -6.79 -18.66
CA ILE A 225 -9.15 -7.49 -17.63
C ILE A 225 -9.91 -6.44 -16.83
N SER A 226 -11.23 -6.50 -16.84
CA SER A 226 -12.10 -5.57 -16.14
C SER A 226 -12.71 -6.22 -14.89
N PHE A 227 -12.57 -5.53 -13.76
CA PHE A 227 -13.21 -5.89 -12.49
C PHE A 227 -14.15 -4.76 -12.09
N TRP A 228 -15.43 -5.08 -11.85
CA TRP A 228 -16.38 -4.13 -11.26
C TRP A 228 -16.55 -4.41 -9.77
N HIS A 229 -16.91 -3.40 -9.02
CA HIS A 229 -17.20 -3.52 -7.59
C HIS A 229 -18.29 -2.53 -7.14
N ASN A 230 -19.01 -2.91 -6.08
CA ASN A 230 -20.07 -2.10 -5.49
C ASN A 230 -19.67 -1.54 -4.12
N GLN A 231 -18.38 -1.63 -3.77
CA GLN A 231 -17.87 -1.22 -2.46
C GLN A 231 -17.29 0.20 -2.57
N SER A 232 -17.49 1.02 -1.52
CA SER A 232 -16.71 2.23 -1.35
C SER A 232 -15.30 1.83 -0.93
N LEU A 233 -14.32 2.13 -1.79
CA LEU A 233 -12.90 1.81 -1.58
C LEU A 233 -12.08 3.06 -1.21
N GLU A 234 -12.71 4.02 -0.57
CA GLU A 234 -12.02 5.19 -0.02
C GLU A 234 -10.92 4.75 0.95
N GLY A 235 -9.70 5.20 0.72
CA GLY A 235 -8.53 4.81 1.53
C GLY A 235 -7.86 3.49 1.10
N TYR A 236 -8.30 2.86 0.00
CA TYR A 236 -7.60 1.71 -0.59
C TYR A 236 -6.91 2.08 -1.90
N THR A 237 -5.66 1.65 -2.04
CA THR A 237 -4.98 1.63 -3.34
C THR A 237 -5.26 0.30 -4.01
N LEU A 238 -5.78 0.36 -5.25
CA LEU A 238 -6.06 -0.80 -6.07
C LEU A 238 -4.89 -1.01 -7.04
N THR A 239 -4.33 -2.21 -7.06
CA THR A 239 -3.20 -2.55 -7.93
C THR A 239 -3.48 -3.87 -8.64
N CYS A 240 -3.40 -3.87 -9.97
CA CYS A 240 -3.46 -5.09 -10.75
C CYS A 240 -2.20 -5.92 -10.51
N VAL A 241 -2.40 -7.18 -10.19
CA VAL A 241 -1.32 -8.11 -9.87
C VAL A 241 -1.55 -9.47 -10.54
N PHE A 242 -0.46 -10.19 -10.73
CA PHE A 242 -0.51 -11.58 -11.20
C PHE A 242 0.17 -12.53 -10.22
N TRP A 243 -0.19 -13.82 -10.29
CA TRP A 243 0.40 -14.86 -9.46
C TRP A 243 1.72 -15.36 -10.03
N LYS A 244 2.83 -15.00 -9.41
CA LYS A 244 4.19 -15.44 -9.77
C LYS A 244 4.50 -16.75 -9.05
N LYS A 245 4.47 -17.87 -9.79
CA LYS A 245 4.77 -19.21 -9.25
C LYS A 245 6.21 -19.26 -8.72
N GLY A 246 6.43 -19.87 -7.56
CA GLY A 246 7.77 -20.05 -6.96
C GLY A 246 8.41 -18.81 -6.37
N ALA A 247 7.70 -17.68 -6.28
CA ALA A 247 8.23 -16.43 -5.71
C ALA A 247 8.26 -16.40 -4.17
N SER A 248 7.69 -17.39 -3.49
CA SER A 248 7.69 -17.53 -2.04
C SER A 248 8.37 -18.83 -1.60
N LYS A 249 9.01 -18.83 -0.41
CA LYS A 249 9.63 -20.02 0.20
C LYS A 249 8.61 -20.92 0.91
N HIS A 250 7.53 -20.35 1.40
CA HIS A 250 6.52 -21.07 2.22
C HIS A 250 5.21 -21.33 1.46
N HIS A 251 4.95 -20.55 0.40
CA HIS A 251 3.78 -20.65 -0.45
C HIS A 251 4.20 -20.96 -1.89
N TRP A 252 3.31 -21.48 -2.71
CA TRP A 252 3.62 -21.87 -4.09
C TRP A 252 3.79 -20.68 -5.06
N GLY A 253 3.55 -19.46 -4.58
CA GLY A 253 3.76 -18.23 -5.32
C GLY A 253 3.52 -17.00 -4.45
N ALA A 254 3.59 -15.82 -5.08
CA ALA A 254 3.27 -14.53 -4.50
C ALA A 254 2.68 -13.60 -5.56
N TRP A 255 1.95 -12.57 -5.12
CA TRP A 255 1.41 -11.55 -6.01
C TRP A 255 2.49 -10.57 -6.46
N SER A 256 2.56 -10.27 -7.76
CA SER A 256 3.50 -9.32 -8.37
C SER A 256 2.75 -8.35 -9.30
N PRO A 257 3.07 -7.05 -9.31
CA PRO A 257 2.51 -6.08 -10.24
C PRO A 257 3.28 -6.00 -11.57
N GLU A 258 4.36 -6.75 -11.75
CA GLU A 258 5.23 -6.69 -12.94
C GLU A 258 4.45 -7.03 -14.22
N GLY A 259 4.60 -6.22 -15.29
CA GLY A 259 3.93 -6.48 -16.58
C GLY A 259 2.42 -6.20 -16.58
N CYS A 260 1.83 -5.72 -15.49
CA CYS A 260 0.44 -5.28 -15.41
C CYS A 260 0.35 -3.77 -15.13
N ARG A 261 -0.50 -3.07 -15.87
CA ARG A 261 -0.83 -1.66 -15.63
C ARG A 261 -2.26 -1.58 -15.11
N THR A 262 -2.46 -0.77 -14.06
CA THR A 262 -3.77 -0.53 -13.46
C THR A 262 -4.35 0.77 -13.95
N GLU A 263 -5.61 0.75 -14.38
CA GLU A 263 -6.38 1.92 -14.74
C GLU A 263 -7.74 1.88 -14.03
N GLN A 264 -8.24 3.03 -13.60
CA GLN A 264 -9.56 3.15 -12.96
C GLN A 264 -10.42 4.11 -13.79
N PRO A 265 -11.11 3.61 -14.83
CA PRO A 265 -11.94 4.45 -15.69
C PRO A 265 -13.18 4.98 -14.96
N SER A 266 -13.61 4.34 -13.88
CA SER A 266 -14.71 4.79 -13.03
C SER A 266 -14.49 4.37 -11.56
N PRO A 267 -15.18 5.02 -10.60
CA PRO A 267 -15.09 4.66 -9.18
C PRO A 267 -15.52 3.23 -8.84
N SER A 268 -16.21 2.55 -9.75
CA SER A 268 -16.72 1.19 -9.58
C SER A 268 -16.07 0.15 -10.49
N GLN A 269 -15.04 0.55 -11.27
CA GLN A 269 -14.37 -0.33 -12.24
C GLN A 269 -12.85 -0.18 -12.15
N VAL A 270 -12.16 -1.32 -12.16
CA VAL A 270 -10.70 -1.43 -12.29
C VAL A 270 -10.40 -2.17 -13.58
N LEU A 271 -9.55 -1.59 -14.42
CA LEU A 271 -9.08 -2.16 -15.67
C LEU A 271 -7.60 -2.48 -15.57
N CYS A 272 -7.26 -3.75 -15.81
CA CYS A 272 -5.90 -4.25 -15.82
C CYS A 272 -5.46 -4.51 -17.25
N HIS A 273 -4.31 -3.96 -17.65
CA HIS A 273 -3.63 -4.20 -18.91
C HIS A 273 -2.37 -5.01 -18.63
N CYS A 274 -2.39 -6.31 -18.94
CA CYS A 274 -1.29 -7.22 -18.67
C CYS A 274 -0.68 -7.79 -19.96
N ASN A 275 0.65 -7.84 -20.06
CA ASN A 275 1.37 -8.26 -21.26
C ASN A 275 1.67 -9.78 -21.31
N HIS A 276 1.00 -10.57 -20.50
CA HIS A 276 1.23 -12.02 -20.37
C HIS A 276 -0.05 -12.73 -19.94
N LEU A 277 -0.04 -14.08 -20.00
CA LEU A 277 -1.12 -14.93 -19.51
C LEU A 277 -0.71 -15.64 -18.22
N THR A 278 -1.50 -15.42 -17.16
CA THR A 278 -1.34 -16.05 -15.85
C THR A 278 -2.66 -16.00 -15.06
N TYR A 279 -2.60 -16.02 -13.73
CA TYR A 279 -3.71 -15.71 -12.83
C TYR A 279 -3.60 -14.25 -12.36
N PHE A 280 -4.66 -13.49 -12.56
CA PHE A 280 -4.75 -12.05 -12.30
C PHE A 280 -5.74 -11.75 -11.19
N ALA A 281 -5.44 -10.73 -10.41
CA ALA A 281 -6.32 -10.20 -9.39
C ALA A 281 -6.08 -8.70 -9.21
N VAL A 282 -6.97 -8.04 -8.46
CA VAL A 282 -6.75 -6.68 -7.99
C VAL A 282 -6.45 -6.73 -6.50
N LEU A 283 -5.25 -6.32 -6.14
CA LEU A 283 -4.80 -6.22 -4.76
C LEU A 283 -5.35 -4.95 -4.13
N MET A 284 -5.99 -5.09 -2.98
CA MET A 284 -6.46 -3.97 -2.16
C MET A 284 -5.47 -3.74 -1.03
N GLN A 285 -4.79 -2.62 -1.05
CA GLN A 285 -3.90 -2.21 0.03
C GLN A 285 -4.52 -1.02 0.76
N LEU A 286 -4.63 -1.12 2.09
CA LEU A 286 -4.97 0.03 2.90
C LEU A 286 -3.82 1.02 2.76
N SER A 287 -4.00 2.02 1.95
CA SER A 287 -3.06 3.11 1.80
C SER A 287 -3.70 4.34 2.40
N PRO A 288 -2.99 5.17 3.16
CA PRO A 288 -3.45 6.54 3.30
C PRO A 288 -3.71 7.06 1.90
N ALA A 289 -4.88 7.65 1.67
CA ALA A 289 -5.34 8.08 0.36
C ALA A 289 -4.16 8.66 -0.45
N PRO A 290 -3.88 8.16 -1.67
CA PRO A 290 -2.78 8.70 -2.46
C PRO A 290 -2.96 10.21 -2.50
N LEU A 291 -1.91 10.95 -2.10
CA LEU A 291 -1.97 12.40 -2.13
C LEU A 291 -2.36 12.81 -3.57
N PRO A 292 -3.35 13.70 -3.73
CA PRO A 292 -3.62 14.28 -5.03
C PRO A 292 -2.34 14.85 -5.62
N GLU A 293 -2.10 14.65 -6.91
CA GLU A 293 -0.89 15.15 -7.60
C GLU A 293 -0.73 16.67 -7.40
N GLU A 294 -1.84 17.39 -7.31
CA GLU A 294 -1.89 18.83 -7.02
C GLU A 294 -1.22 19.22 -5.69
N LEU A 295 -1.20 18.32 -4.70
CA LEU A 295 -0.60 18.55 -3.39
C LEU A 295 0.83 17.99 -3.27
N GLN A 296 1.18 17.04 -4.12
CA GLN A 296 2.49 16.40 -4.11
C GLN A 296 3.59 17.38 -4.55
N ALA A 297 3.38 18.08 -5.67
CA ALA A 297 4.35 19.05 -6.20
C ALA A 297 4.67 20.18 -5.20
N PRO A 298 3.69 20.85 -4.54
CA PRO A 298 3.98 21.82 -3.49
C PRO A 298 4.76 21.26 -2.31
N LEU A 299 4.46 20.03 -1.86
CA LEU A 299 5.17 19.40 -0.75
C LEU A 299 6.62 19.03 -1.12
N GLU A 300 6.84 18.57 -2.34
CA GLU A 300 8.17 18.27 -2.86
C GLU A 300 9.01 19.54 -2.95
N TYR A 301 8.49 20.62 -3.56
CA TYR A 301 9.16 21.93 -3.59
C TYR A 301 9.48 22.45 -2.21
N LEU A 302 8.53 22.37 -1.28
CA LEU A 302 8.70 22.82 0.10
C LEU A 302 9.83 22.03 0.79
N SER A 303 9.88 20.71 0.59
CA SER A 303 10.93 19.84 1.12
C SER A 303 12.30 20.20 0.53
N LEU A 304 12.40 20.37 -0.79
CA LEU A 304 13.67 20.68 -1.47
C LEU A 304 14.21 22.05 -1.04
N VAL A 305 13.37 23.08 -1.05
CA VAL A 305 13.76 24.43 -0.63
C VAL A 305 14.12 24.45 0.86
N GLY A 306 13.29 23.86 1.72
CA GLY A 306 13.53 23.81 3.16
C GLY A 306 14.81 23.07 3.52
N CYS A 307 15.07 21.90 2.92
CA CYS A 307 16.31 21.14 3.12
C CYS A 307 17.53 21.90 2.61
N SER A 308 17.44 22.63 1.48
CA SER A 308 18.54 23.45 0.96
C SER A 308 18.90 24.59 1.92
N ILE A 309 17.90 25.30 2.45
CA ILE A 309 18.09 26.34 3.48
C ILE A 309 18.73 25.72 4.73
N SER A 310 18.24 24.56 5.16
CA SER A 310 18.75 23.83 6.32
C SER A 310 20.22 23.41 6.14
N VAL A 311 20.61 22.95 4.95
CA VAL A 311 22.02 22.62 4.62
C VAL A 311 22.92 23.85 4.77
N VAL A 312 22.54 24.99 4.16
CA VAL A 312 23.32 26.25 4.26
C VAL A 312 23.44 26.70 5.70
N ALA A 313 22.34 26.68 6.45
CA ALA A 313 22.32 27.08 7.85
C ALA A 313 23.19 26.17 8.74
N SER A 314 23.15 24.85 8.48
CA SER A 314 23.97 23.86 9.20
C SER A 314 25.46 24.05 8.92
N LEU A 315 25.85 24.24 7.66
CA LEU A 315 27.23 24.55 7.28
C LEU A 315 27.71 25.82 7.92
N LEU A 316 26.90 26.90 7.88
CA LEU A 316 27.23 28.18 8.52
C LEU A 316 27.45 28.03 10.02
N THR A 317 26.59 27.25 10.69
CA THR A 317 26.73 26.96 12.13
C THR A 317 28.06 26.29 12.44
N ILE A 318 28.41 25.24 11.67
CA ILE A 318 29.66 24.49 11.86
C ILE A 318 30.86 25.36 11.60
N VAL A 319 30.86 26.15 10.52
CA VAL A 319 31.96 27.06 10.17
C VAL A 319 32.15 28.13 11.24
N LEU A 320 31.06 28.78 11.66
CA LEU A 320 31.12 29.81 12.73
C LEU A 320 31.63 29.22 14.06
N HIS A 321 31.33 27.95 14.33
CA HIS A 321 31.86 27.29 15.54
C HIS A 321 33.36 27.03 15.42
N LEU A 322 33.84 26.50 14.27
CA LEU A 322 35.25 26.22 14.02
C LEU A 322 36.11 27.51 14.08
N TYR A 323 35.60 28.63 13.57
CA TYR A 323 36.29 29.92 13.65
C TYR A 323 36.33 30.54 15.05
N ALA A 324 35.38 30.21 15.93
CA ALA A 324 35.25 30.87 17.23
C ALA A 324 36.34 30.51 18.26
N ARG A 325 37.21 29.52 18.01
CA ARG A 325 38.37 29.06 18.82
C ARG A 325 38.14 29.00 20.35
N LYS A 326 36.88 28.92 20.81
CA LYS A 326 36.57 28.76 22.22
C LYS A 326 36.77 27.30 22.66
N PRO A 327 37.22 27.05 23.92
CA PRO A 327 37.18 25.69 24.45
C PRO A 327 35.76 25.17 24.36
N SER A 328 35.60 24.02 23.70
CA SER A 328 34.27 23.45 23.46
C SER A 328 33.82 22.66 24.68
N ASP A 329 32.79 23.14 25.32
CA ASP A 329 32.09 22.42 26.40
C ASP A 329 31.36 21.21 25.85
N ALA A 330 31.12 20.23 26.71
CA ALA A 330 30.41 18.98 26.33
C ALA A 330 29.05 19.26 25.65
N VAL A 331 28.34 20.29 26.10
CA VAL A 331 27.05 20.75 25.52
C VAL A 331 27.23 21.23 24.08
N THR A 332 28.27 22.03 23.84
CA THR A 332 28.60 22.49 22.49
C THR A 332 28.90 21.32 21.53
N HIS A 333 29.60 20.28 22.02
CA HIS A 333 29.84 19.07 21.23
C HIS A 333 28.54 18.36 20.85
N ILE A 334 27.55 18.26 21.75
CA ILE A 334 26.25 17.66 21.46
C ILE A 334 25.53 18.46 20.38
N HIS A 335 25.43 19.79 20.49
CA HIS A 335 24.80 20.63 19.48
C HIS A 335 25.48 20.53 18.12
N MET A 336 26.82 20.44 18.07
CA MET A 336 27.56 20.34 16.81
C MET A 336 27.35 18.95 16.14
N ASN A 337 27.29 17.88 16.92
CA ASN A 337 26.99 16.56 16.38
C ASN A 337 25.55 16.45 15.90
N LEU A 338 24.58 17.01 16.63
CA LEU A 338 23.20 17.11 16.17
C LEU A 338 23.13 17.88 14.84
N GLN A 339 23.79 19.03 14.75
CA GLN A 339 23.83 19.82 13.50
C GLN A 339 24.49 19.05 12.34
N GLY A 340 25.56 18.28 12.63
CA GLY A 340 26.22 17.40 11.66
C GLY A 340 25.32 16.27 11.18
N SER A 341 24.52 15.68 12.06
CA SER A 341 23.57 14.62 11.68
C SER A 341 22.41 15.16 10.84
N VAL A 342 21.91 16.36 11.16
CA VAL A 342 20.89 17.06 10.35
C VAL A 342 21.43 17.43 8.96
N LEU A 343 22.68 17.91 8.89
CA LEU A 343 23.35 18.19 7.63
C LEU A 343 23.44 16.93 6.77
N LEU A 344 23.92 15.82 7.34
CA LEU A 344 24.02 14.53 6.64
C LEU A 344 22.66 14.06 6.11
N LEU A 345 21.63 14.14 6.95
CA LEU A 345 20.27 13.73 6.57
C LEU A 345 19.73 14.57 5.40
N ASN A 346 19.85 15.91 5.48
CA ASN A 346 19.34 16.80 4.45
C ASN A 346 20.11 16.66 3.12
N VAL A 347 21.44 16.51 3.16
CA VAL A 347 22.25 16.28 1.96
C VAL A 347 21.90 14.94 1.32
N ALA A 348 21.79 13.86 2.10
CA ALA A 348 21.39 12.56 1.59
C ALA A 348 19.98 12.58 0.99
N PHE A 349 19.04 13.32 1.60
CA PHE A 349 17.69 13.51 1.06
C PHE A 349 17.70 14.25 -0.28
N LEU A 350 18.43 15.38 -0.40
CA LEU A 350 18.54 16.14 -1.65
C LEU A 350 19.16 15.29 -2.77
N LEU A 351 20.19 14.48 -2.46
CA LEU A 351 20.78 13.53 -3.42
C LEU A 351 19.78 12.44 -3.83
N SER A 352 18.96 11.94 -2.90
CA SER A 352 17.92 10.97 -3.20
C SER A 352 16.82 11.54 -4.11
N ALA A 353 16.45 12.79 -3.91
CA ALA A 353 15.48 13.49 -4.76
C ALA A 353 16.02 13.70 -6.19
N THR A 354 17.30 14.06 -6.35
CA THR A 354 17.93 14.17 -7.69
C THR A 354 18.08 12.81 -8.38
N ALA A 355 18.31 11.75 -7.61
CA ALA A 355 18.38 10.38 -8.11
C ALA A 355 17.04 9.83 -8.62
N ALA A 356 15.92 10.41 -8.19
CA ALA A 356 14.58 10.05 -8.69
C ALA A 356 14.33 10.57 -10.13
N VAL A 357 15.03 11.62 -10.55
CA VAL A 357 14.90 12.23 -11.89
C VAL A 357 15.83 11.59 -12.92
N ALA A 358 17.02 11.12 -12.49
CA ALA A 358 18.03 10.49 -13.34
C ALA A 358 18.21 9.01 -12.95
N PRO A 359 18.28 8.07 -13.92
CA PRO A 359 18.47 6.66 -13.61
C PRO A 359 19.84 6.44 -12.94
N VAL A 360 19.80 6.05 -11.67
CA VAL A 360 20.99 5.76 -10.86
C VAL A 360 21.26 4.25 -10.88
N PRO A 361 22.53 3.81 -11.04
CA PRO A 361 22.87 2.40 -10.95
C PRO A 361 22.42 1.78 -9.62
N GLY A 362 21.94 0.54 -9.65
CA GLY A 362 21.40 -0.17 -8.47
C GLY A 362 22.30 -0.09 -7.22
N PRO A 363 23.64 -0.35 -7.31
CA PRO A 363 24.53 -0.24 -6.15
C PRO A 363 24.62 1.17 -5.55
N ALA A 364 24.58 2.22 -6.40
CA ALA A 364 24.61 3.60 -5.94
C ALA A 364 23.30 3.99 -5.24
N CYS A 365 22.17 3.52 -5.77
CA CYS A 365 20.86 3.71 -5.12
C CYS A 365 20.82 3.03 -3.74
N SER A 366 21.33 1.80 -3.62
CA SER A 366 21.42 1.09 -2.33
C SER A 366 22.30 1.81 -1.32
N ALA A 367 23.46 2.32 -1.75
CA ALA A 367 24.37 3.09 -0.90
C ALA A 367 23.71 4.41 -0.43
N LEU A 368 23.01 5.10 -1.32
CA LEU A 368 22.29 6.32 -1.01
C LEU A 368 21.13 6.08 -0.03
N ALA A 369 20.35 5.00 -0.22
CA ALA A 369 19.30 4.57 0.68
C ALA A 369 19.84 4.23 2.09
N ALA A 370 20.97 3.52 2.17
CA ALA A 370 21.64 3.20 3.42
C ALA A 370 22.16 4.47 4.13
N THR A 371 22.75 5.41 3.38
CA THR A 371 23.22 6.69 3.92
C THR A 371 22.07 7.53 4.44
N LEU A 372 20.96 7.59 3.73
CA LEU A 372 19.76 8.32 4.15
C LEU A 372 19.18 7.71 5.45
N HIS A 373 19.09 6.38 5.53
CA HIS A 373 18.62 5.68 6.73
C HIS A 373 19.58 5.91 7.91
N PHE A 374 20.88 5.82 7.70
CA PHE A 374 21.90 6.13 8.72
C PHE A 374 21.78 7.56 9.23
N GLY A 375 21.65 8.54 8.33
CA GLY A 375 21.46 9.96 8.68
C GLY A 375 20.20 10.18 9.52
N LEU A 376 19.09 9.50 9.16
CA LEU A 376 17.83 9.57 9.89
C LEU A 376 17.98 9.03 11.33
N LEU A 377 18.50 7.80 11.48
CA LEU A 377 18.70 7.21 12.81
C LEU A 377 19.67 8.03 13.67
N SER A 378 20.76 8.53 13.07
CA SER A 378 21.74 9.38 13.77
C SER A 378 21.12 10.69 14.22
N CYS A 379 20.33 11.34 13.36
CA CYS A 379 19.62 12.58 13.71
C CYS A 379 18.68 12.37 14.91
N GLN A 380 17.89 11.29 14.89
CA GLN A 380 16.98 10.97 16.00
C GLN A 380 17.72 10.62 17.29
N THR A 381 18.83 9.87 17.19
CA THR A 381 19.65 9.54 18.38
C THR A 381 20.26 10.81 19.00
N TRP A 382 20.82 11.72 18.19
CA TRP A 382 21.37 12.96 18.69
C TRP A 382 20.30 13.90 19.25
N THR A 383 19.08 13.89 18.68
CA THR A 383 17.92 14.59 19.25
C THR A 383 17.55 14.04 20.64
N ALA A 384 17.58 12.72 20.82
CA ALA A 384 17.34 12.11 22.12
C ALA A 384 18.47 12.40 23.13
N ILE A 385 19.74 12.41 22.67
CA ILE A 385 20.90 12.78 23.49
C ILE A 385 20.79 14.24 23.95
N GLU A 386 20.35 15.15 23.09
CA GLU A 386 20.11 16.55 23.43
C GLU A 386 19.00 16.67 24.49
N GLY A 387 17.88 15.94 24.32
CA GLY A 387 16.82 15.85 25.32
C GLY A 387 17.33 15.34 26.67
N PHE A 388 18.15 14.30 26.66
CA PHE A 388 18.77 13.78 27.88
C PHE A 388 19.70 14.78 28.56
N ASN A 389 20.48 15.53 27.78
CA ASN A 389 21.34 16.60 28.28
C ASN A 389 20.52 17.73 28.94
N LEU A 390 19.38 18.11 28.32
CA LEU A 390 18.45 19.07 28.92
C LEU A 390 17.84 18.56 30.23
N TYR A 391 17.51 17.28 30.30
CA TYR A 391 17.02 16.65 31.53
C TYR A 391 18.06 16.77 32.66
N LEU A 392 19.33 16.48 32.40
CA LEU A 392 20.41 16.63 33.38
C LEU A 392 20.62 18.07 33.80
N LEU A 393 20.57 19.00 32.87
CA LEU A 393 20.79 20.46 33.13
C LEU A 393 19.68 21.02 34.04
N LEU A 394 18.43 20.79 33.74
CA LEU A 394 17.28 21.27 34.52
C LEU A 394 17.12 20.54 35.85
N GLY A 395 17.51 19.27 35.94
CA GLY A 395 17.46 18.46 37.15
C GLY A 395 18.48 18.86 38.21
N ARG A 396 19.36 19.85 37.93
CA ARG A 396 20.48 20.28 38.80
C ARG A 396 21.38 19.10 39.25
N VAL A 397 21.50 18.07 38.38
CA VAL A 397 22.39 16.93 38.66
C VAL A 397 23.81 17.30 38.25
N TYR A 398 24.35 18.34 38.89
CA TYR A 398 25.66 18.94 38.58
C TYR A 398 26.87 18.03 38.90
N ASN A 399 26.68 16.92 39.63
CA ASN A 399 27.79 16.10 40.12
C ASN A 399 27.93 14.73 39.39
N VAL A 400 27.28 14.53 38.24
CA VAL A 400 27.51 13.29 37.46
C VAL A 400 28.75 13.48 36.58
N TYR A 401 29.93 13.24 37.16
CA TYR A 401 31.18 13.18 36.40
C TYR A 401 31.20 11.85 35.60
N ILE A 402 30.80 11.91 34.32
CA ILE A 402 30.90 10.79 33.40
C ILE A 402 32.26 10.85 32.71
N ARG A 403 33.18 9.99 33.10
CA ARG A 403 34.49 9.88 32.45
C ARG A 403 34.34 9.66 30.94
N ARG A 404 34.97 10.49 30.10
CA ARG A 404 34.91 10.46 28.63
C ARG A 404 33.48 10.62 28.09
N TYR A 405 32.72 11.56 28.65
CA TYR A 405 31.31 11.79 28.31
C TYR A 405 31.08 11.97 26.80
N ALA A 406 31.83 12.87 26.15
CA ALA A 406 31.72 13.15 24.71
C ALA A 406 31.98 11.89 23.84
N LEU A 407 32.96 11.03 24.24
CA LEU A 407 33.26 9.80 23.49
C LEU A 407 32.12 8.77 23.60
N LYS A 408 31.52 8.63 24.78
CA LYS A 408 30.38 7.73 24.99
C LYS A 408 29.14 8.18 24.22
N LEU A 409 28.86 9.47 24.23
CA LEU A 409 27.75 10.05 23.46
C LEU A 409 28.00 9.93 21.95
N GLY A 410 29.24 10.14 21.49
CA GLY A 410 29.61 9.94 20.08
C GLY A 410 29.44 8.48 19.63
N ALA A 411 29.85 7.53 20.47
CA ALA A 411 29.65 6.10 20.22
C ALA A 411 28.16 5.74 20.19
N LEU A 412 27.33 6.35 21.03
CA LEU A 412 25.88 6.14 21.00
C LEU A 412 25.25 6.80 19.77
N GLY A 413 25.55 8.09 19.52
CA GLY A 413 24.87 8.91 18.48
C GLY A 413 25.23 8.51 17.06
N TRP A 414 26.43 8.03 16.81
CA TRP A 414 26.91 7.59 15.50
C TRP A 414 27.08 6.06 15.41
N GLY A 415 27.59 5.42 16.50
CA GLY A 415 27.95 4.00 16.49
C GLY A 415 26.75 3.08 16.45
N VAL A 416 25.70 3.33 17.23
CA VAL A 416 24.49 2.50 17.23
C VAL A 416 23.76 2.55 15.88
N PRO A 417 23.49 3.73 15.29
CA PRO A 417 22.92 3.82 13.94
C PRO A 417 23.78 3.13 12.88
N ALA A 418 25.10 3.31 12.91
CA ALA A 418 26.01 2.66 11.98
C ALA A 418 25.96 1.12 12.10
N LEU A 419 25.97 0.60 13.33
CA LEU A 419 25.87 -0.84 13.58
C LEU A 419 24.56 -1.41 13.05
N LEU A 420 23.43 -0.74 13.25
CA LEU A 420 22.12 -1.18 12.76
C LEU A 420 22.09 -1.24 11.24
N VAL A 421 22.57 -0.20 10.55
CA VAL A 421 22.59 -0.15 9.07
C VAL A 421 23.57 -1.19 8.51
N LEU A 422 24.75 -1.36 9.11
CA LEU A 422 25.73 -2.38 8.67
C LEU A 422 25.18 -3.80 8.90
N LEU A 423 24.49 -4.04 10.01
CA LEU A 423 23.86 -5.33 10.28
C LEU A 423 22.80 -5.66 9.22
N LEU A 424 21.96 -4.70 8.83
CA LEU A 424 20.99 -4.90 7.75
C LEU A 424 21.66 -5.19 6.41
N LEU A 425 22.72 -4.46 6.05
CA LEU A 425 23.48 -4.69 4.81
C LEU A 425 24.12 -6.08 4.77
N THR A 426 24.53 -6.63 5.93
CA THR A 426 25.17 -7.96 6.00
C THR A 426 24.16 -9.11 6.01
N ILE A 427 22.96 -8.92 6.63
CA ILE A 427 21.93 -9.96 6.69
C ILE A 427 21.18 -10.07 5.36
N GLU A 428 20.78 -8.94 4.79
CA GLU A 428 19.99 -8.91 3.57
C GLU A 428 20.27 -7.63 2.78
N SER A 429 21.20 -7.72 1.81
CA SER A 429 21.61 -6.57 0.98
C SER A 429 20.46 -6.00 0.12
N SER A 430 19.41 -6.78 -0.14
CA SER A 430 18.21 -6.38 -0.90
C SER A 430 17.27 -5.43 -0.16
N VAL A 431 17.49 -5.20 1.14
CA VAL A 431 16.68 -4.27 1.95
C VAL A 431 16.77 -2.83 1.46
N TYR A 432 17.91 -2.44 0.87
CA TYR A 432 18.14 -1.10 0.33
C TYR A 432 18.13 -1.11 -1.19
N GLY A 433 17.31 -0.27 -1.81
CA GLY A 433 17.22 -0.21 -3.26
C GLY A 433 16.21 0.79 -3.78
N PRO A 434 15.88 0.72 -5.09
CA PRO A 434 14.83 1.52 -5.67
C PRO A 434 13.46 1.02 -5.20
N ARG A 435 12.75 1.86 -4.47
CA ARG A 435 11.37 1.62 -4.04
C ARG A 435 10.42 2.35 -4.98
N VAL A 436 9.51 1.60 -5.57
CA VAL A 436 8.46 2.14 -6.43
C VAL A 436 7.33 2.70 -5.55
N ILE A 437 6.97 3.96 -5.81
CA ILE A 437 5.85 4.64 -5.15
C ILE A 437 4.78 4.87 -6.21
N PRO A 438 3.58 4.30 -6.06
CA PRO A 438 2.46 4.57 -6.97
C PRO A 438 1.99 6.01 -6.81
N ILE A 439 1.86 6.73 -7.92
CA ILE A 439 1.32 8.09 -7.99
C ILE A 439 0.03 8.05 -8.78
N SER A 440 -1.04 8.58 -8.22
CA SER A 440 -2.31 8.74 -8.92
C SER A 440 -2.32 10.04 -9.70
N ARG A 441 -2.35 9.94 -11.04
CA ARG A 441 -2.56 11.07 -11.95
C ARG A 441 -4.01 11.12 -12.38
N SER A 442 -4.68 12.24 -12.12
CA SER A 442 -6.02 12.50 -12.62
C SER A 442 -5.93 13.05 -14.05
N LEU A 443 -6.47 12.34 -15.02
CA LEU A 443 -6.69 12.82 -16.39
C LEU A 443 -8.19 13.01 -16.62
N GLU A 444 -8.57 13.84 -17.59
CA GLU A 444 -9.99 14.08 -17.97
C GLU A 444 -10.78 12.79 -18.27
N ASN A 445 -10.11 11.67 -18.58
CA ASN A 445 -10.71 10.38 -18.92
C ASN A 445 -10.48 9.26 -17.90
N GLY A 446 -10.02 9.57 -16.68
CA GLY A 446 -9.77 8.58 -15.61
C GLY A 446 -8.47 8.82 -14.84
N THR A 447 -8.30 8.10 -13.73
CA THR A 447 -7.06 8.13 -12.93
C THR A 447 -6.07 7.10 -13.46
N ILE A 448 -4.89 7.55 -13.89
CA ILE A 448 -3.77 6.69 -14.28
C ILE A 448 -2.81 6.59 -13.09
N VAL A 449 -2.49 5.38 -12.64
CA VAL A 449 -1.46 5.17 -11.62
C VAL A 449 -0.10 5.15 -12.32
N GLY A 450 0.65 6.24 -12.19
CA GLY A 450 2.07 6.30 -12.58
C GLY A 450 2.96 5.75 -11.46
N ASN A 451 4.15 5.30 -11.80
CA ASN A 451 5.14 4.84 -10.84
C ASN A 451 6.34 5.80 -10.83
N THR A 452 6.70 6.31 -9.64
CA THR A 452 8.00 6.95 -9.44
C THR A 452 8.87 6.06 -8.56
N SER A 453 10.18 6.08 -8.77
CA SER A 453 11.13 5.30 -7.97
C SER A 453 11.99 6.24 -7.13
N MET A 454 12.17 5.90 -5.85
CA MET A 454 13.14 6.57 -4.97
C MET A 454 14.06 5.56 -4.31
N CYS A 455 15.28 5.97 -3.98
CA CYS A 455 16.23 5.13 -3.25
C CYS A 455 15.87 5.11 -1.76
N TRP A 456 15.31 4.00 -1.27
CA TRP A 456 14.86 3.85 0.11
C TRP A 456 14.86 2.38 0.56
N LEU A 457 14.28 2.10 1.74
CA LEU A 457 14.03 0.75 2.27
C LEU A 457 12.95 0.04 1.44
N CYS A 458 13.29 -1.12 0.88
CA CYS A 458 12.35 -1.96 0.12
C CYS A 458 11.46 -2.81 1.05
N SER A 459 12.00 -3.26 2.19
CA SER A 459 11.27 -4.08 3.16
C SER A 459 10.30 -3.26 4.01
N PRO A 460 8.98 -3.54 3.97
CA PRO A 460 7.99 -2.83 4.79
C PRO A 460 8.17 -3.13 6.29
N VAL A 461 8.60 -4.33 6.67
CA VAL A 461 8.82 -4.72 8.07
C VAL A 461 9.98 -3.92 8.66
N VAL A 462 11.11 -3.84 7.94
CA VAL A 462 12.27 -3.04 8.36
C VAL A 462 11.90 -1.57 8.49
N HIS A 463 11.13 -1.01 7.56
CA HIS A 463 10.64 0.35 7.64
C HIS A 463 9.75 0.57 8.88
N GLN A 464 8.80 -0.33 9.16
CA GLN A 464 7.93 -0.20 10.34
C GLN A 464 8.71 -0.29 11.65
N VAL A 465 9.65 -1.21 11.77
CA VAL A 465 10.40 -1.43 13.02
C VAL A 465 11.49 -0.38 13.21
N LEU A 466 12.36 -0.16 12.22
CA LEU A 466 13.54 0.70 12.37
C LEU A 466 13.30 2.16 12.01
N VAL A 467 12.33 2.49 11.20
CA VAL A 467 11.98 3.90 10.96
C VAL A 467 10.86 4.32 11.90
N MET A 468 9.69 3.70 11.80
CA MET A 468 8.53 4.13 12.58
C MET A 468 8.66 3.79 14.08
N GLY A 469 9.11 2.58 14.43
CA GLY A 469 9.30 2.15 15.82
C GLY A 469 10.40 2.96 16.53
N TYR A 470 11.55 3.14 15.87
CA TYR A 470 12.65 3.93 16.41
C TYR A 470 12.25 5.41 16.58
N SER A 471 11.60 6.00 15.58
CA SER A 471 11.05 7.37 15.65
C SER A 471 10.01 7.50 16.76
N GLY A 472 9.16 6.50 16.96
CA GLY A 472 8.16 6.47 18.03
C GLY A 472 8.78 6.49 19.41
N VAL A 473 9.78 5.63 19.66
CA VAL A 473 10.48 5.56 20.95
C VAL A 473 11.22 6.87 21.25
N THR A 474 11.98 7.41 20.29
CA THR A 474 12.70 8.68 20.47
C THR A 474 11.76 9.87 20.66
N SER A 475 10.62 9.92 19.95
CA SER A 475 9.60 10.95 20.11
C SER A 475 8.93 10.87 21.48
N LEU A 476 8.55 9.68 21.94
CA LEU A 476 7.98 9.49 23.28
C LEU A 476 8.94 9.94 24.38
N PHE A 477 10.23 9.59 24.25
CA PHE A 477 11.26 10.04 25.17
C PHE A 477 11.37 11.57 25.20
N ASN A 478 11.45 12.23 24.05
CA ASN A 478 11.54 13.70 23.94
C ASN A 478 10.28 14.39 24.46
N LEU A 479 9.09 13.86 24.22
CA LEU A 479 7.84 14.37 24.79
C LEU A 479 7.81 14.23 26.32
N ALA A 480 8.33 13.13 26.87
CA ALA A 480 8.47 12.96 28.31
C ALA A 480 9.43 14.01 28.91
N VAL A 481 10.56 14.26 28.23
CA VAL A 481 11.51 15.31 28.63
C VAL A 481 10.86 16.70 28.55
N LEU A 482 10.08 16.98 27.50
CA LEU A 482 9.32 18.22 27.36
C LEU A 482 8.32 18.42 28.50
N ALA A 483 7.52 17.40 28.80
CA ALA A 483 6.54 17.44 29.89
C ALA A 483 7.22 17.69 31.24
N TRP A 484 8.32 16.98 31.47
CA TRP A 484 9.12 17.16 32.68
C TRP A 484 9.76 18.55 32.76
N ALA A 485 10.32 19.08 31.67
CA ALA A 485 10.90 20.43 31.60
C ALA A 485 9.85 21.52 31.89
N LEU A 486 8.65 21.37 31.31
CA LEU A 486 7.53 22.28 31.60
C LEU A 486 7.10 22.24 33.07
N TRP A 487 7.05 21.04 33.65
CA TRP A 487 6.75 20.87 35.08
C TRP A 487 7.83 21.49 35.95
N ALA A 488 9.12 21.27 35.67
CA ALA A 488 10.24 21.83 36.38
C ALA A 488 10.26 23.37 36.32
N LEU A 489 10.03 23.95 35.13
CA LEU A 489 9.92 25.41 34.94
C LEU A 489 8.75 26.01 35.73
N ARG A 490 7.55 25.35 35.68
CA ARG A 490 6.40 25.79 36.49
C ARG A 490 6.72 25.79 37.98
N ARG A 491 7.41 24.75 38.47
CA ARG A 491 7.84 24.67 39.88
C ARG A 491 8.81 25.77 40.26
N LEU A 492 9.79 26.06 39.40
CA LEU A 492 10.76 27.16 39.62
C LEU A 492 10.06 28.50 39.64
N TRP A 493 9.11 28.77 38.74
CA TRP A 493 8.34 30.02 38.75
C TRP A 493 7.43 30.16 39.99
N ALA A 494 6.89 29.09 40.49
CA ALA A 494 6.07 29.10 41.70
C ALA A 494 6.92 29.40 42.97
N GLN A 495 8.16 28.93 43.00
CA GLN A 495 9.06 29.14 44.15
C GLN A 495 9.71 30.55 44.17
N ASN A 496 9.99 31.17 43.03
CA ASN A 496 10.71 32.41 42.90
C ASN A 496 9.87 33.47 42.14
N ARG A 497 8.89 34.10 42.80
CA ARG A 497 8.10 35.21 42.22
C ARG A 497 8.91 36.45 41.89
N ALA A 498 10.17 36.55 42.33
CA ALA A 498 11.11 37.66 42.05
C ALA A 498 12.26 37.20 41.11
N LEU A 499 12.00 36.30 40.15
CA LEU A 499 13.02 35.90 39.17
C LEU A 499 13.48 37.15 38.37
N SER A 500 14.80 37.38 38.38
CA SER A 500 15.43 38.36 37.51
C SER A 500 15.05 38.04 36.05
N GLY A 501 14.94 39.08 35.21
CA GLY A 501 14.62 38.91 33.78
C GLY A 501 15.53 37.90 33.05
N GLN A 502 16.69 37.57 33.62
CA GLN A 502 17.68 36.62 33.13
C GLN A 502 17.19 35.15 33.23
N ALA A 503 16.69 34.74 34.42
CA ALA A 503 16.19 33.38 34.62
C ALA A 503 14.91 33.10 33.81
N CYS A 504 14.09 34.11 33.53
CA CYS A 504 12.93 33.96 32.65
C CYS A 504 13.37 33.73 31.19
N ARG A 505 14.40 34.40 30.71
CA ARG A 505 14.95 34.24 29.35
C ARG A 505 15.62 32.89 29.14
N ASP A 506 16.41 32.45 30.12
CA ASP A 506 17.04 31.11 30.08
C ASP A 506 15.98 30.00 30.01
N ALA A 507 14.90 30.17 30.78
CA ALA A 507 13.76 29.25 30.76
C ALA A 507 13.05 29.23 29.38
N VAL A 508 12.86 30.37 28.73
CA VAL A 508 12.26 30.47 27.38
C VAL A 508 13.17 29.84 26.32
N THR A 509 14.49 30.07 26.43
CA THR A 509 15.47 29.46 25.50
C THR A 509 15.47 27.92 25.58
N VAL A 510 15.52 27.38 26.81
CA VAL A 510 15.43 25.94 27.05
C VAL A 510 14.10 25.39 26.58
N LEU A 511 13.00 26.07 26.85
CA LEU A 511 11.67 25.68 26.40
C LEU A 511 11.59 25.63 24.87
N GLY A 512 12.11 26.63 24.16
CA GLY A 512 12.12 26.70 22.70
C GLY A 512 12.84 25.48 22.09
N LEU A 513 14.03 25.14 22.61
CA LEU A 513 14.77 23.96 22.16
C LEU A 513 14.00 22.67 22.47
N THR A 514 13.44 22.53 23.67
CA THR A 514 12.69 21.33 24.08
C THR A 514 11.44 21.11 23.22
N VAL A 515 10.73 22.18 22.89
CA VAL A 515 9.57 22.13 21.98
C VAL A 515 10.02 21.69 20.59
N LEU A 516 11.09 22.26 20.06
CA LEU A 516 11.63 21.90 18.76
C LEU A 516 12.03 20.42 18.70
N LEU A 517 12.73 19.91 19.72
CA LEU A 517 13.13 18.50 19.81
C LEU A 517 11.94 17.54 19.97
N GLY A 518 10.92 17.94 20.74
CA GLY A 518 9.77 17.08 21.06
C GLY A 518 8.72 17.02 19.97
N THR A 519 8.58 18.04 19.12
CA THR A 519 7.46 18.14 18.17
C THR A 519 7.79 17.66 16.76
N THR A 520 9.05 17.73 16.31
CA THR A 520 9.43 17.45 14.92
C THR A 520 8.92 16.10 14.40
N TRP A 521 9.30 15.01 15.04
CA TRP A 521 8.92 13.65 14.62
C TRP A 521 7.59 13.18 15.20
N SER A 522 7.14 13.78 16.31
CA SER A 522 5.84 13.46 16.91
C SER A 522 4.67 13.75 15.96
N LEU A 523 4.81 14.79 15.12
CA LEU A 523 3.79 15.14 14.13
C LEU A 523 3.50 14.01 13.13
N ALA A 524 4.45 13.11 12.86
CA ALA A 524 4.24 11.97 11.94
C ALA A 524 3.16 11.00 12.44
N PHE A 525 2.89 10.96 13.75
CA PHE A 525 1.94 10.03 14.37
C PHE A 525 0.52 10.60 14.50
N PHE A 526 0.29 11.85 14.15
CA PHE A 526 -1.02 12.53 14.27
C PHE A 526 -1.76 12.65 12.93
N SER A 527 -1.80 11.57 12.14
CA SER A 527 -2.39 11.54 10.80
C SER A 527 -3.85 11.06 10.83
N PHE A 528 -4.81 11.93 11.22
CA PHE A 528 -6.21 11.53 11.34
C PHE A 528 -7.15 12.46 10.55
N GLY A 529 -7.95 11.90 9.66
CA GLY A 529 -9.09 12.55 9.02
C GLY A 529 -8.77 13.92 8.39
N ILE A 530 -9.54 14.93 8.75
CA ILE A 530 -9.41 16.31 8.23
C ILE A 530 -8.09 17.00 8.58
N PHE A 531 -7.38 16.51 9.60
CA PHE A 531 -6.08 17.06 10.03
C PHE A 531 -4.90 16.53 9.23
N LEU A 532 -5.11 15.52 8.39
CA LEU A 532 -4.04 14.89 7.60
C LEU A 532 -3.27 15.92 6.76
N LEU A 533 -3.97 16.77 6.05
CA LEU A 533 -3.37 17.74 5.14
C LEU A 533 -2.59 18.85 5.85
N PRO A 534 -3.17 19.60 6.82
CA PRO A 534 -2.42 20.58 7.60
C PRO A 534 -1.23 19.97 8.34
N GLN A 535 -1.39 18.76 8.90
CA GLN A 535 -0.32 18.04 9.59
C GLN A 535 0.84 17.69 8.64
N LEU A 536 0.55 17.25 7.42
CA LEU A 536 1.56 16.90 6.44
C LEU A 536 2.40 18.12 6.02
N PHE A 537 1.76 19.26 5.76
CA PHE A 537 2.47 20.51 5.48
C PHE A 537 3.31 20.98 6.68
N LEU A 538 2.73 20.96 7.88
CA LEU A 538 3.43 21.35 9.09
C LEU A 538 4.63 20.43 9.37
N PHE A 539 4.45 19.11 9.23
CA PHE A 539 5.52 18.12 9.36
C PHE A 539 6.65 18.40 8.36
N THR A 540 6.31 18.67 7.09
CA THR A 540 7.27 18.95 6.04
C THR A 540 8.05 20.23 6.33
N ILE A 541 7.37 21.32 6.72
CA ILE A 541 8.02 22.61 7.05
C ILE A 541 8.97 22.44 8.24
N VAL A 542 8.49 21.87 9.33
CA VAL A 542 9.27 21.77 10.57
C VAL A 542 10.49 20.87 10.37
N ASN A 543 10.34 19.73 9.68
CA ASN A 543 11.46 18.82 9.48
C ASN A 543 12.45 19.29 8.41
N SER A 544 12.00 19.85 7.29
CA SER A 544 12.91 20.38 6.25
C SER A 544 13.71 21.59 6.72
N LEU A 545 13.12 22.46 7.53
CA LEU A 545 13.78 23.64 8.11
C LEU A 545 14.43 23.37 9.48
N TYR A 546 14.49 22.14 9.94
CA TYR A 546 14.98 21.81 11.29
C TYR A 546 16.40 22.36 11.57
N GLY A 547 17.33 22.18 10.63
CA GLY A 547 18.68 22.74 10.76
C GLY A 547 18.73 24.27 10.78
N PHE A 548 17.83 24.94 10.07
CA PHE A 548 17.67 26.37 10.10
C PHE A 548 17.15 26.85 11.46
N PHE A 549 16.15 26.20 12.04
CA PHE A 549 15.65 26.53 13.37
C PHE A 549 16.71 26.33 14.47
N LEU A 550 17.51 25.25 14.37
CA LEU A 550 18.64 25.03 15.25
C LEU A 550 19.71 26.13 15.11
N PHE A 551 20.00 26.57 13.86
CA PHE A 551 20.92 27.70 13.62
C PHE A 551 20.40 28.97 14.28
N LEU A 552 19.14 29.35 14.08
CA LEU A 552 18.54 30.53 14.69
C LEU A 552 18.63 30.47 16.21
N TRP A 553 18.27 29.33 16.81
CA TRP A 553 18.34 29.14 18.25
C TRP A 553 19.78 29.34 18.79
N LEU A 554 20.78 28.72 18.17
CA LEU A 554 22.19 28.85 18.54
C LEU A 554 22.69 30.30 18.32
N PHE A 555 22.25 30.94 17.25
CA PHE A 555 22.61 32.32 16.95
C PHE A 555 22.06 33.28 18.00
N PHE A 556 20.78 33.19 18.35
CA PHE A 556 20.17 34.00 19.39
C PHE A 556 20.86 33.79 20.75
N GLN A 557 21.16 32.53 21.11
CA GLN A 557 21.87 32.22 22.33
C GLN A 557 23.27 32.87 22.37
N ARG A 558 24.02 32.85 21.27
CA ARG A 558 25.34 33.52 21.17
C ARG A 558 25.25 35.03 21.22
N CYS A 559 24.28 35.64 20.56
CA CYS A 559 24.06 37.08 20.60
C CYS A 559 23.73 37.52 22.02
N HIS A 560 22.89 36.75 22.72
CA HIS A 560 22.51 37.03 24.09
C HIS A 560 23.70 36.96 25.06
N SER A 561 24.49 35.87 25.02
CA SER A 561 25.68 35.70 25.86
C SER A 561 26.73 36.81 25.64
N LYS A 562 26.88 37.30 24.40
CA LYS A 562 27.76 38.43 24.10
C LYS A 562 27.24 39.73 24.67
N ALA A 563 25.93 39.98 24.62
CA ALA A 563 25.30 41.18 25.18
C ALA A 563 25.43 41.22 26.71
N GLU A 564 25.26 40.08 27.38
CA GLU A 564 25.44 39.94 28.83
C GLU A 564 26.90 40.19 29.23
N ALA A 565 27.86 39.55 28.57
CA ALA A 565 29.28 39.75 28.85
C ALA A 565 29.70 41.22 28.66
N LYS A 566 29.11 41.93 27.67
CA LYS A 566 29.33 43.35 27.46
C LYS A 566 28.72 44.19 28.57
N ALA A 567 27.48 43.91 29.00
CA ALA A 567 26.80 44.59 30.09
C ALA A 567 27.53 44.40 31.44
N GLU A 568 28.03 43.20 31.73
CA GLU A 568 28.85 42.92 32.92
C GLU A 568 30.17 43.70 32.89
N MET A 569 30.83 43.81 31.74
CA MET A 569 32.07 44.56 31.58
C MET A 569 31.85 46.06 31.75
N GLU A 570 30.74 46.60 31.22
CA GLU A 570 30.33 48.00 31.39
C GLU A 570 29.98 48.33 32.86
N ALA A 571 29.27 47.41 33.54
CA ALA A 571 28.95 47.53 34.97
C ALA A 571 30.22 47.50 35.86
N PHE A 572 31.17 46.58 35.52
CA PHE A 572 32.45 46.51 36.22
C PHE A 572 33.29 47.79 36.02
N SER A 573 33.36 48.30 34.78
CA SER A 573 34.07 49.54 34.44
C SER A 573 33.47 50.75 35.15
N SER A 574 32.14 50.85 35.24
CA SER A 574 31.47 51.94 35.94
C SER A 574 31.67 51.88 37.46
N SER A 575 31.74 50.65 38.03
CA SER A 575 32.02 50.50 39.47
C SER A 575 33.46 50.84 39.85
N GLN A 576 34.43 50.69 38.93
CA GLN A 576 35.83 51.17 39.17
C GLN A 576 35.99 52.65 39.02
N MET A 577 35.13 53.36 38.26
CA MET A 577 35.16 54.81 38.17
C MET A 577 34.55 55.55 39.38
N THR A 578 33.78 54.86 40.21
CA THR A 578 33.09 55.36 41.39
C THR A 578 33.88 55.12 42.70
N GLN A 579 35.01 54.45 42.68
CA GLN A 579 35.98 54.30 43.73
C GLN A 579 37.17 55.25 43.46
#